data_f3567a6097bef54947b01466ada5abd2
#
_entry.id   f3567a6097bef54947b01466ada5abd2
#
_cell.length_a   1.000
_cell.length_b   1.000
_cell.length_c   1.000
_cell.angle_alpha   90.00
_cell.angle_beta   90.00
_cell.angle_gamma   90.00
#
_symmetry.space_group_name_H-M   'P 1'
#
loop_
_entity.id
_entity.type
_entity.pdbx_description
1 polymer ?
#
loop_
_entity_poly.entity_id
_entity_poly.type
_entity_poly.pdbx_seq_one_letter_code
_entity_poly.pdbx_strand_id
1 'polypeptide(L)'
;GSEMCIRDSDQMVTLSGDMDGNLNITGSTEQPLINGELVLDSVAVLSRQYGARFMFDNRPVQIKNNRLEFDKFAIYTTSKNPFTIDGYVDFRDMSRPMANLNMLAQNYTLLDAKRTRESLVYGKVFADFRATVKGPLDGLNMRGNVSLLGNTDVSYVLTDSPLTVQDRLGSLVTFTSFSDTTTVVRQEVPTVSLGGLDMVMMVH
;
A
#
# COMPACT_ATOMS: atom_id res chain seq x y z
N GLY A 1 9.37 13.64 -21.28
CA GLY A 1 9.05 13.14 -19.97
C GLY A 1 8.79 14.30 -19.01
N SER A 2 7.59 14.41 -18.48
CA SER A 2 7.26 15.44 -17.48
C SER A 2 7.39 14.81 -16.09
N GLU A 3 8.35 15.28 -15.30
CA GLU A 3 8.45 14.94 -13.90
C GLU A 3 7.45 15.81 -13.11
N MET A 4 6.41 15.19 -12.57
CA MET A 4 5.50 15.86 -11.67
C MET A 4 6.00 15.67 -10.24
N CYS A 5 6.64 16.69 -9.67
CA CYS A 5 6.98 16.73 -8.25
C CYS A 5 5.78 17.24 -7.46
N ILE A 6 5.08 16.37 -6.77
CA ILE A 6 4.09 16.77 -5.77
C ILE A 6 4.88 17.14 -4.51
N ARG A 7 5.08 18.45 -4.31
CA ARG A 7 5.77 18.99 -3.15
C ARG A 7 4.74 19.32 -2.08
N ASP A 8 4.43 18.35 -1.24
CA ASP A 8 3.85 18.63 0.07
C ASP A 8 4.99 18.55 1.11
N SER A 9 5.01 19.46 2.05
CA SER A 9 6.23 19.94 2.70
C SER A 9 7.01 18.97 3.60
N ASP A 10 6.59 17.68 3.74
CA ASP A 10 7.32 16.71 4.57
C ASP A 10 7.42 15.28 3.99
N GLN A 11 6.80 14.97 2.85
CA GLN A 11 6.88 13.64 2.25
C GLN A 11 7.30 13.74 0.79
N MET A 12 8.61 13.58 0.53
CA MET A 12 9.10 13.59 -0.85
C MET A 12 8.75 12.27 -1.54
N VAL A 13 7.60 12.24 -2.19
CA VAL A 13 7.21 11.21 -3.15
C VAL A 13 7.46 11.76 -4.55
N THR A 14 8.22 11.03 -5.35
CA THR A 14 8.49 11.38 -6.75
C THR A 14 7.75 10.40 -7.64
N LEU A 15 6.93 10.91 -8.55
CA LEU A 15 6.29 10.15 -9.63
C LEU A 15 7.06 10.44 -10.92
N SER A 16 7.40 9.40 -11.68
CA SER A 16 8.07 9.47 -12.98
C SER A 16 7.43 8.51 -13.97
N GLY A 17 7.62 8.73 -15.26
CA GLY A 17 7.07 7.95 -16.35
C GLY A 17 5.99 8.69 -17.12
N ASP A 18 5.46 8.04 -18.13
CA ASP A 18 4.43 8.57 -19.02
C ASP A 18 3.18 7.69 -18.95
N MET A 19 2.02 8.28 -19.20
CA MET A 19 0.77 7.55 -19.30
C MET A 19 0.14 7.86 -20.64
N ASP A 20 -0.04 6.82 -21.44
CA ASP A 20 -0.72 6.87 -22.71
C ASP A 20 -2.08 6.18 -22.61
N GLY A 21 -3.03 6.62 -23.41
CA GLY A 21 -4.33 5.99 -23.42
C GLY A 21 -5.15 6.34 -24.67
N ASN A 22 -5.97 5.42 -25.07
CA ASN A 22 -6.97 5.62 -26.12
C ASN A 22 -8.34 5.31 -25.52
N LEU A 23 -9.15 6.36 -25.36
CA LEU A 23 -10.48 6.26 -24.79
C LEU A 23 -11.53 6.64 -25.83
N ASN A 24 -12.48 5.75 -26.04
CA ASN A 24 -13.67 5.99 -26.85
C ASN A 24 -14.88 6.15 -25.93
N ILE A 25 -15.46 7.34 -25.93
CA ILE A 25 -16.62 7.69 -25.11
C ILE A 25 -17.82 7.83 -26.04
N THR A 26 -18.85 7.04 -25.81
CA THR A 26 -20.11 7.03 -26.55
C THR A 26 -21.29 7.09 -25.59
N GLY A 27 -22.54 7.10 -26.11
CA GLY A 27 -23.73 7.19 -25.27
C GLY A 27 -24.16 8.62 -24.99
N SER A 28 -24.96 8.80 -23.92
CA SER A 28 -25.44 10.11 -23.48
C SER A 28 -24.56 10.69 -22.37
N THR A 29 -24.71 11.98 -22.09
CA THR A 29 -24.02 12.63 -20.95
C THR A 29 -24.45 12.06 -19.60
N GLU A 30 -25.65 11.51 -19.48
CA GLU A 30 -26.16 10.88 -18.26
C GLU A 30 -25.70 9.42 -18.12
N GLN A 31 -25.47 8.74 -19.25
CA GLN A 31 -25.01 7.35 -19.31
C GLN A 31 -23.89 7.20 -20.34
N PRO A 32 -22.71 7.71 -20.07
CA PRO A 32 -21.56 7.55 -20.96
C PRO A 32 -21.09 6.09 -20.98
N LEU A 33 -20.76 5.58 -22.16
CA LEU A 33 -20.14 4.28 -22.35
C LEU A 33 -18.67 4.49 -22.72
N ILE A 34 -17.78 4.09 -21.82
CA ILE A 34 -16.34 4.26 -21.96
C ILE A 34 -15.69 2.91 -22.29
N ASN A 35 -14.96 2.89 -23.39
CA ASN A 35 -14.12 1.78 -23.80
C ASN A 35 -12.73 2.30 -24.16
N GLY A 36 -11.72 1.46 -24.02
CA GLY A 36 -10.35 1.82 -24.39
C GLY A 36 -9.29 1.11 -23.62
N GLU A 37 -8.12 1.71 -23.59
CA GLU A 37 -6.97 1.18 -22.84
C GLU A 37 -6.12 2.30 -22.29
N LEU A 38 -5.44 1.98 -21.18
CA LEU A 38 -4.44 2.83 -20.54
C LEU A 38 -3.13 2.06 -20.45
N VAL A 39 -2.05 2.70 -20.84
CA VAL A 39 -0.69 2.16 -20.75
C VAL A 39 0.12 3.05 -19.82
N LEU A 40 0.75 2.44 -18.81
CA LEU A 40 1.68 3.12 -17.91
C LEU A 40 3.10 2.85 -18.44
N ASP A 41 3.66 3.81 -19.20
CA ASP A 41 5.00 3.64 -19.75
C ASP A 41 6.05 4.08 -18.73
N SER A 42 6.80 3.09 -18.23
CA SER A 42 7.89 3.30 -17.28
C SER A 42 7.50 4.08 -16.01
N VAL A 43 6.22 4.00 -15.65
CA VAL A 43 5.72 4.69 -14.45
C VAL A 43 6.33 4.09 -13.19
N ALA A 44 6.91 4.96 -12.38
CA ALA A 44 7.49 4.60 -11.09
C ALA A 44 7.16 5.63 -10.02
N VAL A 45 6.93 5.14 -8.82
CA VAL A 45 6.75 5.93 -7.59
C VAL A 45 7.93 5.68 -6.67
N LEU A 46 8.62 6.73 -6.29
CA LEU A 46 9.73 6.68 -5.35
C LEU A 46 9.38 7.42 -4.08
N SER A 47 9.42 6.74 -2.94
CA SER A 47 9.36 7.37 -1.62
C SER A 47 10.75 7.42 -1.02
N ARG A 48 11.30 8.63 -0.86
CA ARG A 48 12.64 8.82 -0.27
C ARG A 48 12.65 8.51 1.23
N GLN A 49 11.57 8.80 1.92
CA GLN A 49 11.44 8.57 3.36
C GLN A 49 11.52 7.08 3.72
N TYR A 50 10.90 6.24 2.91
CA TYR A 50 10.89 4.79 3.12
C TYR A 50 11.88 4.05 2.23
N GLY A 51 12.61 4.75 1.34
CA GLY A 51 13.52 4.14 0.38
C GLY A 51 12.86 3.14 -0.55
N ALA A 52 11.55 3.25 -0.74
CA ALA A 52 10.76 2.32 -1.52
C ALA A 52 10.52 2.87 -2.93
N ARG A 53 10.80 2.03 -3.94
CA ARG A 53 10.53 2.32 -5.34
C ARG A 53 9.59 1.28 -5.90
N PHE A 54 8.46 1.72 -6.43
CA PHE A 54 7.47 0.89 -7.08
C PHE A 54 7.46 1.20 -8.58
N MET A 55 7.58 0.17 -9.40
CA MET A 55 7.54 0.25 -10.85
C MET A 55 6.31 -0.50 -11.34
N PHE A 56 5.52 0.14 -12.19
CA PHE A 56 4.28 -0.42 -12.69
C PHE A 56 4.51 -1.15 -14.01
N ASP A 57 3.68 -2.14 -14.27
CA ASP A 57 3.67 -2.88 -15.52
C ASP A 57 3.31 -1.96 -16.69
N ASN A 58 3.99 -2.14 -17.83
CA ASN A 58 3.71 -1.41 -19.06
C ASN A 58 2.58 -2.07 -19.88
N ARG A 59 1.98 -3.16 -19.39
CA ARG A 59 0.87 -3.80 -20.12
C ARG A 59 -0.37 -2.92 -20.08
N PRO A 60 -1.13 -2.88 -21.20
CA PRO A 60 -2.36 -2.09 -21.25
C PRO A 60 -3.38 -2.57 -20.21
N VAL A 61 -3.92 -1.64 -19.45
CA VAL A 61 -5.09 -1.86 -18.61
C VAL A 61 -6.32 -1.56 -19.46
N GLN A 62 -7.18 -2.56 -19.66
CA GLN A 62 -8.32 -2.46 -20.55
C GLN A 62 -9.52 -1.82 -19.85
N ILE A 63 -10.23 -0.96 -20.57
CA ILE A 63 -11.52 -0.43 -20.16
C ILE A 63 -12.57 -0.96 -21.11
N LYS A 64 -13.51 -1.76 -20.60
CA LYS A 64 -14.60 -2.35 -21.37
C LYS A 64 -15.94 -2.07 -20.72
N ASN A 65 -16.80 -1.34 -21.43
CA ASN A 65 -18.15 -1.03 -20.94
C ASN A 65 -18.15 -0.44 -19.52
N ASN A 66 -17.40 0.63 -19.32
CA ASN A 66 -17.21 1.30 -18.03
C ASN A 66 -16.59 0.41 -16.94
N ARG A 67 -15.83 -0.59 -17.31
CA ARG A 67 -15.13 -1.47 -16.39
C ARG A 67 -13.63 -1.46 -16.70
N LEU A 68 -12.84 -1.07 -15.72
CA LEU A 68 -11.37 -1.15 -15.78
C LEU A 68 -10.96 -2.57 -15.37
N GLU A 69 -10.33 -3.31 -16.27
CA GLU A 69 -9.95 -4.71 -16.08
C GLU A 69 -8.45 -4.84 -15.85
N PHE A 70 -8.06 -5.51 -14.77
CA PHE A 70 -6.70 -5.89 -14.47
C PHE A 70 -6.51 -7.38 -14.70
N ASP A 71 -5.61 -7.75 -15.61
CA ASP A 71 -5.21 -9.13 -15.86
C ASP A 71 -3.75 -9.30 -15.41
N LYS A 72 -3.56 -9.78 -14.19
CA LYS A 72 -2.25 -9.94 -13.56
C LYS A 72 -1.37 -8.70 -13.68
N PHE A 73 -1.98 -7.54 -13.50
CA PHE A 73 -1.24 -6.28 -13.53
C PHE A 73 -0.17 -6.28 -12.46
N ALA A 74 1.08 -6.08 -12.84
CA ALA A 74 2.22 -6.28 -11.98
C ALA A 74 2.80 -4.96 -11.45
N ILE A 75 3.16 -4.97 -10.17
CA ILE A 75 3.90 -3.89 -9.51
C ILE A 75 5.20 -4.49 -8.99
N TYR A 76 6.30 -3.95 -9.44
CA TYR A 76 7.64 -4.39 -9.08
C TYR A 76 8.27 -3.42 -8.08
N THR A 77 9.14 -3.95 -7.25
CA THR A 77 10.08 -3.18 -6.45
C THR A 77 11.51 -3.46 -6.94
N THR A 78 12.46 -3.57 -6.03
CA THR A 78 13.85 -3.91 -6.35
C THR A 78 14.02 -5.36 -6.82
N SER A 79 13.08 -6.24 -6.47
CA SER A 79 13.11 -7.66 -6.86
C SER A 79 12.34 -7.92 -8.16
N LYS A 80 12.61 -9.08 -8.76
CA LYS A 80 11.90 -9.55 -9.95
C LYS A 80 10.52 -10.13 -9.63
N ASN A 81 10.24 -10.38 -8.35
CA ASN A 81 8.96 -10.96 -7.93
C ASN A 81 7.92 -9.85 -7.85
N PRO A 82 6.87 -9.89 -8.65
CA PRO A 82 5.86 -8.84 -8.67
C PRO A 82 4.81 -9.02 -7.56
N PHE A 83 4.23 -7.91 -7.19
CA PHE A 83 2.90 -7.86 -6.62
C PHE A 83 1.91 -7.79 -7.78
N THR A 84 0.97 -8.72 -7.86
CA THR A 84 0.01 -8.80 -8.95
C THR A 84 -1.40 -8.47 -8.51
N ILE A 85 -2.13 -7.79 -9.39
CA ILE A 85 -3.53 -7.43 -9.21
C ILE A 85 -4.33 -8.06 -10.36
N ASP A 86 -5.37 -8.81 -9.99
CA ASP A 86 -6.37 -9.37 -10.89
C ASP A 86 -7.75 -8.87 -10.52
N GLY A 87 -8.60 -8.62 -11.51
CA GLY A 87 -9.98 -8.23 -11.26
C GLY A 87 -10.38 -6.95 -11.98
N TYR A 88 -11.28 -6.20 -11.38
CA TYR A 88 -11.83 -5.02 -12.05
C TYR A 88 -12.31 -3.95 -11.07
N VAL A 89 -12.41 -2.74 -11.62
CA VAL A 89 -13.18 -1.63 -11.06
C VAL A 89 -14.30 -1.27 -12.03
N ASP A 90 -15.52 -1.31 -11.55
CA ASP A 90 -16.74 -1.11 -12.34
C ASP A 90 -17.33 0.27 -12.02
N PHE A 91 -17.41 1.15 -13.03
CA PHE A 91 -17.98 2.49 -12.93
C PHE A 91 -19.21 2.66 -13.83
N ARG A 92 -19.96 1.61 -14.09
CA ARG A 92 -21.27 1.73 -14.78
C ARG A 92 -22.21 2.61 -13.98
N ASP A 93 -22.12 2.54 -12.66
CA ASP A 93 -22.70 3.55 -11.77
C ASP A 93 -21.58 4.49 -11.31
N MET A 94 -21.48 5.66 -11.97
CA MET A 94 -20.48 6.67 -11.69
C MET A 94 -20.59 7.27 -10.27
N SER A 95 -21.79 7.22 -9.67
CA SER A 95 -22.04 7.71 -8.32
C SER A 95 -21.54 6.73 -7.26
N ARG A 96 -21.43 5.43 -7.60
CA ARG A 96 -20.99 4.38 -6.68
C ARG A 96 -20.14 3.33 -7.39
N PRO A 97 -18.91 3.66 -7.79
CA PRO A 97 -18.02 2.70 -8.43
C PRO A 97 -17.70 1.53 -7.49
N MET A 98 -17.62 0.33 -8.04
CA MET A 98 -17.41 -0.92 -7.31
C MET A 98 -16.08 -1.57 -7.68
N ALA A 99 -15.31 -1.99 -6.71
CA ALA A 99 -14.09 -2.75 -6.91
C ALA A 99 -14.27 -4.23 -6.55
N ASN A 100 -13.63 -5.11 -7.32
CA ASN A 100 -13.45 -6.52 -7.03
C ASN A 100 -12.07 -6.95 -7.52
N LEU A 101 -11.10 -6.93 -6.60
CA LEU A 101 -9.70 -7.14 -6.90
C LEU A 101 -9.14 -8.28 -6.05
N ASN A 102 -8.33 -9.13 -6.67
CA ASN A 102 -7.51 -10.11 -6.00
C ASN A 102 -6.04 -9.68 -6.12
N MET A 103 -5.33 -9.74 -5.02
CA MET A 103 -3.95 -9.33 -4.91
C MET A 103 -3.11 -10.51 -4.47
N LEU A 104 -1.97 -10.72 -5.12
CA LEU A 104 -1.05 -11.80 -4.82
C LEU A 104 0.40 -11.31 -4.95
N ALA A 105 1.20 -11.63 -3.96
CA ALA A 105 2.64 -11.49 -4.02
C ALA A 105 3.31 -12.67 -3.31
N GLN A 106 4.42 -13.13 -3.86
CA GLN A 106 5.23 -14.20 -3.27
C GLN A 106 6.68 -13.73 -3.22
N ASN A 107 7.27 -13.84 -2.04
CA ASN A 107 8.64 -13.36 -1.78
C ASN A 107 8.85 -11.93 -2.33
N TYR A 108 7.88 -11.08 -2.07
CA TYR A 108 7.87 -9.70 -2.54
C TYR A 108 8.73 -8.83 -1.63
N THR A 109 9.58 -8.02 -2.21
CA THR A 109 10.40 -7.08 -1.46
C THR A 109 9.57 -5.83 -1.13
N LEU A 110 9.02 -5.78 0.08
CA LEU A 110 8.28 -4.60 0.54
C LEU A 110 9.18 -3.40 0.78
N LEU A 111 10.38 -3.66 1.29
CA LEU A 111 11.38 -2.65 1.61
C LEU A 111 12.76 -3.16 1.22
N ASP A 112 13.55 -2.33 0.58
CA ASP A 112 15.00 -2.51 0.36
C ASP A 112 15.65 -1.13 0.45
N ALA A 113 15.77 -0.63 1.67
CA ALA A 113 16.26 0.71 1.95
C ALA A 113 17.61 0.65 2.65
N LYS A 114 18.56 1.41 2.11
CA LYS A 114 19.85 1.64 2.76
C LYS A 114 19.69 2.69 3.85
N ARG A 115 20.48 2.55 4.91
CA ARG A 115 20.53 3.55 5.97
C ARG A 115 21.03 4.90 5.42
N THR A 116 20.24 5.94 5.60
CA THR A 116 20.60 7.33 5.34
C THR A 116 20.37 8.16 6.60
N ARG A 117 20.80 9.42 6.62
CA ARG A 117 20.54 10.32 7.77
C ARG A 117 19.07 10.66 7.95
N GLU A 118 18.30 10.54 6.89
CA GLU A 118 16.86 10.87 6.83
C GLU A 118 15.95 9.64 6.92
N SER A 119 16.55 8.42 6.91
CA SER A 119 15.78 7.19 6.95
C SER A 119 15.22 6.94 8.35
N LEU A 120 13.90 6.86 8.46
CA LEU A 120 13.21 6.37 9.66
C LEU A 120 13.25 4.84 9.73
N VAL A 121 13.22 4.19 8.58
CA VAL A 121 13.26 2.72 8.44
C VAL A 121 14.31 2.36 7.40
N TYR A 122 15.11 1.36 7.67
CA TYR A 122 16.08 0.80 6.71
C TYR A 122 16.22 -0.71 6.89
N GLY A 123 16.72 -1.37 5.84
CA GLY A 123 16.88 -2.82 5.81
C GLY A 123 16.08 -3.45 4.68
N LYS A 124 15.78 -4.73 4.83
CA LYS A 124 15.03 -5.50 3.83
C LYS A 124 13.84 -6.18 4.48
N VAL A 125 12.68 -6.06 3.86
CA VAL A 125 11.46 -6.75 4.27
C VAL A 125 10.92 -7.55 3.10
N PHE A 126 10.77 -8.84 3.31
CA PHE A 126 10.19 -9.76 2.33
C PHE A 126 8.90 -10.34 2.88
N ALA A 127 7.89 -10.40 2.05
CA ALA A 127 6.60 -10.94 2.45
C ALA A 127 5.90 -11.71 1.33
N ASP A 128 5.12 -12.70 1.75
CA ASP A 128 4.03 -13.24 0.97
C ASP A 128 2.75 -12.49 1.32
N PHE A 129 1.99 -12.12 0.30
CA PHE A 129 0.76 -11.38 0.46
C PHE A 129 -0.32 -11.99 -0.40
N ARG A 130 -1.51 -12.16 0.17
CA ARG A 130 -2.71 -12.54 -0.55
C ARG A 130 -3.89 -11.80 0.04
N ALA A 131 -4.61 -11.07 -0.78
CA ALA A 131 -5.79 -10.35 -0.34
C ALA A 131 -6.86 -10.28 -1.43
N THR A 132 -8.10 -10.08 -1.00
CA THR A 132 -9.24 -9.74 -1.83
C THR A 132 -9.81 -8.43 -1.35
N VAL A 133 -10.02 -7.50 -2.29
CA VAL A 133 -10.64 -6.19 -2.04
C VAL A 133 -11.97 -6.15 -2.77
N LYS A 134 -13.05 -5.87 -2.04
CA LYS A 134 -14.41 -5.80 -2.61
C LYS A 134 -15.19 -4.66 -1.99
N GLY A 135 -16.06 -4.06 -2.79
CA GLY A 135 -16.99 -3.04 -2.31
C GLY A 135 -16.93 -1.76 -3.11
N PRO A 136 -17.75 -0.77 -2.73
CA PRO A 136 -17.70 0.56 -3.33
C PRO A 136 -16.38 1.24 -2.97
N LEU A 137 -15.89 2.13 -3.86
CA LEU A 137 -14.59 2.79 -3.67
C LEU A 137 -14.53 3.68 -2.41
N ASP A 138 -15.66 4.12 -1.92
CA ASP A 138 -15.82 4.90 -0.68
C ASP A 138 -15.94 4.03 0.59
N GLY A 139 -16.00 2.69 0.44
CA GLY A 139 -16.14 1.73 1.53
C GLY A 139 -15.61 0.35 1.16
N LEU A 140 -14.33 0.27 0.83
CA LEU A 140 -13.68 -0.99 0.44
C LEU A 140 -13.48 -1.91 1.65
N ASN A 141 -13.84 -3.18 1.45
CA ASN A 141 -13.56 -4.26 2.39
C ASN A 141 -12.38 -5.08 1.88
N MET A 142 -11.28 -5.10 2.63
CA MET A 142 -10.10 -5.91 2.34
C MET A 142 -9.99 -7.06 3.32
N ARG A 143 -9.78 -8.26 2.79
CA ARG A 143 -9.47 -9.46 3.57
C ARG A 143 -8.27 -10.15 2.99
N GLY A 144 -7.31 -10.50 3.83
CA GLY A 144 -6.09 -11.12 3.35
C GLY A 144 -5.18 -11.61 4.45
N ASN A 145 -4.07 -12.20 4.00
CA ASN A 145 -3.00 -12.69 4.85
C ASN A 145 -1.69 -12.06 4.40
N VAL A 146 -0.86 -11.70 5.36
CA VAL A 146 0.52 -11.28 5.16
C VAL A 146 1.41 -12.19 5.96
N SER A 147 2.42 -12.78 5.33
CA SER A 147 3.44 -13.59 6.00
C SER A 147 4.79 -12.95 5.78
N LEU A 148 5.42 -12.49 6.85
CA LEU A 148 6.78 -11.99 6.80
C LEU A 148 7.74 -13.16 6.68
N LEU A 149 8.70 -13.07 5.74
CA LEU A 149 9.65 -14.15 5.49
C LEU A 149 10.86 -14.03 6.42
N GLY A 150 11.46 -15.18 6.76
CA GLY A 150 12.55 -15.27 7.71
C GLY A 150 13.87 -14.60 7.30
N ASN A 151 13.99 -14.17 6.04
CA ASN A 151 15.10 -13.37 5.53
C ASN A 151 14.88 -11.84 5.66
N THR A 152 13.84 -11.43 6.38
CA THR A 152 13.54 -10.04 6.71
C THR A 152 14.55 -9.54 7.76
N ASP A 153 15.18 -8.40 7.47
CA ASP A 153 16.07 -7.67 8.37
C ASP A 153 15.77 -6.19 8.27
N VAL A 154 15.09 -5.66 9.28
CA VAL A 154 14.63 -4.27 9.29
C VAL A 154 15.00 -3.59 10.61
N SER A 155 15.46 -2.35 10.49
CA SER A 155 15.78 -1.48 11.61
C SER A 155 14.95 -0.20 11.55
N TYR A 156 14.39 0.17 12.69
CA TYR A 156 13.68 1.43 12.87
C TYR A 156 14.52 2.41 13.67
N VAL A 157 14.68 3.63 13.19
CA VAL A 157 15.40 4.69 13.90
C VAL A 157 14.41 5.43 14.81
N LEU A 158 14.53 5.19 16.10
CA LEU A 158 13.85 6.00 17.09
C LEU A 158 14.50 7.39 17.08
N THR A 159 13.84 8.37 16.52
CA THR A 159 14.19 9.77 16.76
C THR A 159 13.74 10.09 18.18
N ASP A 160 14.69 10.07 19.12
CA ASP A 160 14.43 10.54 20.47
C ASP A 160 13.89 11.98 20.40
N SER A 161 12.60 12.11 20.70
CA SER A 161 12.13 13.38 21.24
C SER A 161 12.97 13.64 22.48
N PRO A 162 13.57 14.81 22.67
CA PRO A 162 14.33 15.09 23.88
C PRO A 162 13.35 15.02 25.06
N LEU A 163 13.24 13.82 25.64
CA LEU A 163 12.61 13.66 26.94
C LEU A 163 13.40 14.55 27.87
N THR A 164 12.77 15.57 28.38
CA THR A 164 13.35 16.40 29.45
C THR A 164 13.79 15.46 30.56
N VAL A 165 14.89 15.81 31.24
CA VAL A 165 15.46 14.99 32.36
C VAL A 165 14.39 14.65 33.39
N GLN A 166 13.33 15.46 33.49
CA GLN A 166 12.17 15.25 34.35
C GLN A 166 11.32 14.05 33.96
N ASP A 167 11.16 13.75 32.63
CA ASP A 167 10.40 12.60 32.18
C ASP A 167 11.14 11.28 32.40
N ARG A 168 12.48 11.31 32.45
CA ARG A 168 13.30 10.12 32.74
C ARG A 168 13.26 9.72 34.20
N LEU A 169 13.05 10.66 35.12
CA LEU A 169 12.96 10.38 36.53
C LEU A 169 11.56 9.92 36.97
N GLY A 170 10.51 10.32 36.25
CA GLY A 170 9.12 9.92 36.54
C GLY A 170 8.80 8.45 36.22
N SER A 171 9.53 7.86 35.26
CA SER A 171 9.30 6.47 34.85
C SER A 171 10.18 5.43 35.53
N LEU A 172 11.17 5.86 36.35
CA LEU A 172 12.16 4.99 36.97
C LEU A 172 11.77 4.45 38.34
N VAL A 173 10.67 4.90 38.94
CA VAL A 173 10.22 4.42 40.26
C VAL A 173 8.73 4.09 40.21
N THR A 174 8.39 2.94 39.64
CA THR A 174 7.11 2.30 39.92
C THR A 174 7.39 1.09 40.79
N PHE A 175 7.14 1.23 42.10
CA PHE A 175 7.08 0.09 42.99
C PHE A 175 5.82 -0.71 42.68
N THR A 176 5.95 -1.80 41.95
CA THR A 176 4.88 -2.78 41.78
C THR A 176 4.94 -3.79 42.90
N SER A 177 3.94 -3.79 43.77
CA SER A 177 3.70 -4.92 44.68
C SER A 177 3.30 -6.14 43.83
N PHE A 178 4.05 -7.21 44.05
CA PHE A 178 3.72 -8.52 43.49
C PHE A 178 2.48 -9.07 44.20
N SER A 179 1.34 -9.07 43.51
CA SER A 179 0.22 -9.94 43.83
C SER A 179 -0.09 -10.75 42.56
N ASP A 180 0.09 -12.06 42.68
CA ASP A 180 -0.25 -13.04 41.68
C ASP A 180 -1.69 -12.85 41.19
N THR A 181 -1.84 -12.54 39.90
CA THR A 181 -3.09 -12.80 39.21
C THR A 181 -2.79 -13.05 37.74
N THR A 182 -2.89 -14.30 37.33
CA THR A 182 -2.91 -14.75 35.94
C THR A 182 -4.11 -14.16 35.22
N THR A 183 -3.92 -13.05 34.55
CA THR A 183 -4.87 -12.54 33.57
C THR A 183 -4.40 -12.94 32.17
N VAL A 184 -5.17 -13.80 31.55
CA VAL A 184 -5.04 -14.12 30.13
C VAL A 184 -5.28 -12.84 29.34
N VAL A 185 -4.20 -12.24 28.82
CA VAL A 185 -4.29 -11.11 27.89
C VAL A 185 -4.80 -11.65 26.58
N ARG A 186 -6.07 -11.38 26.28
CA ARG A 186 -6.64 -11.58 24.97
C ARG A 186 -6.00 -10.54 24.04
N GLN A 187 -5.14 -10.96 23.14
CA GLN A 187 -4.60 -10.08 22.11
C GLN A 187 -5.75 -9.57 21.24
N GLU A 188 -6.06 -8.30 21.36
CA GLU A 188 -6.94 -7.62 20.42
C GLU A 188 -6.16 -7.43 19.12
N VAL A 189 -6.71 -7.96 18.02
CA VAL A 189 -6.15 -7.74 16.67
C VAL A 189 -6.32 -6.26 16.34
N PRO A 190 -5.24 -5.51 16.06
CA PRO A 190 -5.37 -4.10 15.72
C PRO A 190 -6.13 -3.95 14.39
N THR A 191 -7.27 -3.28 14.43
CA THR A 191 -8.00 -2.84 13.25
C THR A 191 -7.44 -1.48 12.82
N VAL A 192 -6.81 -1.43 11.66
CA VAL A 192 -6.35 -0.18 11.06
C VAL A 192 -7.44 0.31 10.11
N SER A 193 -8.09 1.41 10.46
CA SER A 193 -9.03 2.10 9.58
C SER A 193 -8.30 3.20 8.82
N LEU A 194 -8.17 3.04 7.51
CA LEU A 194 -7.62 4.03 6.60
C LEU A 194 -8.79 4.60 5.78
N GLY A 195 -9.37 5.73 6.24
CA GLY A 195 -10.27 6.57 5.47
C GLY A 195 -11.27 5.84 4.54
N GLY A 196 -12.18 5.02 5.09
CA GLY A 196 -13.17 4.27 4.32
C GLY A 196 -12.74 2.87 3.84
N LEU A 197 -11.57 2.41 4.25
CA LEU A 197 -11.09 1.05 4.02
C LEU A 197 -11.17 0.22 5.30
N ASP A 198 -12.05 -0.76 5.34
CA ASP A 198 -12.06 -1.78 6.40
C ASP A 198 -11.12 -2.92 6.04
N MET A 199 -10.04 -3.06 6.82
CA MET A 199 -9.01 -4.06 6.59
C MET A 199 -8.96 -5.07 7.74
N VAL A 200 -9.11 -6.35 7.41
CA VAL A 200 -8.78 -7.46 8.31
C VAL A 200 -7.58 -8.20 7.75
N MET A 201 -6.47 -8.14 8.46
CA MET A 201 -5.22 -8.75 8.02
C MET A 201 -4.65 -9.64 9.12
N MET A 202 -4.35 -10.89 8.77
CA MET A 202 -3.63 -11.80 9.65
C MET A 202 -2.16 -11.81 9.26
N VAL A 203 -1.30 -11.53 10.23
CA VAL A 203 0.16 -11.58 10.09
C VAL A 203 0.67 -12.85 10.76
N HIS A 204 1.41 -13.65 10.02
CA HIS A 204 2.06 -14.87 10.49
C HIS A 204 3.57 -14.75 10.39
#